data_d13e97d52340cbaf43d55141ee9b4a28
#
_entry.id   d13e97d52340cbaf43d55141ee9b4a28
#
_cell.length_a   1.000
_cell.length_b   1.000
_cell.length_c   1.000
_cell.angle_alpha   90.00
_cell.angle_beta   90.00
_cell.angle_gamma   90.00
#
_symmetry.space_group_name_H-M   'P 1'
#
loop_
_entity.id
_entity.type
_entity.pdbx_description
1 polymer ?
#
loop_
_entity_poly.entity_id
_entity_poly.type
_entity_poly.pdbx_seq_one_letter_code
_entity_poly.pdbx_strand_id
1 'polypeptide(L)'
;MKRLLLALLALSLLPACVTSPTGRAQLMLISPESAIVESKKAYLSTVSELDKENKLVDDPKLMDRVATITGRLVTVAKQKYPKSANWEWSVAIVDDPKTVNAWCMAGGRMAVYTGLFSEL
;
A
#
# COMPACT_ATOMS: atom_id res chain seq x y z
N MET A 1 6.43 -37.42 25.04
CA MET A 1 6.53 -35.97 25.17
C MET A 1 7.13 -35.29 23.96
N LYS A 2 8.30 -35.65 23.47
CA LYS A 2 8.90 -35.00 22.27
C LYS A 2 8.03 -35.05 21.01
N ARG A 3 7.34 -36.18 20.77
CA ARG A 3 6.44 -36.35 19.62
C ARG A 3 5.15 -35.53 19.75
N LEU A 4 4.67 -35.33 20.98
CA LEU A 4 3.49 -34.51 21.25
C LEU A 4 3.81 -33.00 21.07
N LEU A 5 4.99 -32.55 21.49
CA LEU A 5 5.49 -31.20 21.29
C LEU A 5 5.69 -30.86 19.80
N LEU A 6 6.20 -31.80 19.02
CA LEU A 6 6.36 -31.66 17.57
C LEU A 6 5.01 -31.57 16.85
N ALA A 7 4.01 -32.36 17.30
CA ALA A 7 2.66 -32.30 16.74
C ALA A 7 1.94 -30.97 17.09
N LEU A 8 2.12 -30.47 18.31
CA LEU A 8 1.59 -29.14 18.70
C LEU A 8 2.25 -28.00 17.91
N LEU A 9 3.56 -28.09 17.69
CA LEU A 9 4.30 -27.08 16.90
C LEU A 9 3.87 -27.09 15.43
N ALA A 10 3.61 -28.26 14.84
CA ALA A 10 3.11 -28.37 13.48
C ALA A 10 1.68 -27.84 13.32
N LEU A 11 0.85 -27.96 14.35
CA LEU A 11 -0.54 -27.48 14.33
C LEU A 11 -0.63 -25.94 14.41
N SER A 12 0.39 -25.29 14.99
CA SER A 12 0.44 -23.82 15.10
C SER A 12 0.82 -23.11 13.79
N LEU A 13 1.31 -23.84 12.79
CA LEU A 13 1.71 -23.28 11.47
C LEU A 13 0.57 -23.26 10.44
N LEU A 14 -0.55 -23.93 10.71
CA LEU A 14 -1.67 -24.05 9.78
C LEU A 14 -2.40 -22.72 9.48
N PRO A 15 -2.55 -21.76 10.42
CA PRO A 15 -3.23 -20.50 10.12
C PRO A 15 -2.39 -19.47 9.37
N ALA A 16 -1.12 -19.74 9.08
CA ALA A 16 -0.22 -18.79 8.41
C ALA A 16 -0.36 -18.76 6.88
N CYS A 17 -1.16 -19.66 6.29
CA CYS A 17 -1.41 -19.67 4.85
C CYS A 17 -2.63 -18.79 4.51
N VAL A 18 -2.42 -17.76 3.73
CA VAL A 18 -3.45 -16.82 3.25
C VAL A 18 -3.47 -16.82 1.73
N THR A 19 -4.66 -16.70 1.15
CA THR A 19 -4.80 -16.55 -0.31
C THR A 19 -4.71 -15.07 -0.69
N SER A 20 -3.83 -14.75 -1.64
CA SER A 20 -3.70 -13.39 -2.18
C SER A 20 -4.95 -13.00 -2.99
N PRO A 21 -5.18 -11.69 -3.26
CA PRO A 21 -6.28 -11.23 -4.12
C PRO A 21 -6.26 -11.83 -5.53
N THR A 22 -5.09 -12.27 -6.00
CA THR A 22 -4.90 -12.94 -7.29
C THR A 22 -5.03 -14.46 -7.23
N GLY A 23 -5.46 -15.02 -6.10
CA GLY A 23 -5.73 -16.45 -5.91
C GLY A 23 -4.52 -17.31 -5.55
N ARG A 24 -3.34 -16.73 -5.30
CA ARG A 24 -2.14 -17.48 -4.90
C ARG A 24 -2.13 -17.72 -3.40
N ALA A 25 -1.87 -18.96 -3.00
CA ALA A 25 -1.58 -19.28 -1.60
C ALA A 25 -0.19 -18.74 -1.22
N GLN A 26 -0.09 -18.09 -0.08
CA GLN A 26 1.15 -17.50 0.43
C GLN A 26 1.25 -17.64 1.95
N LEU A 27 2.48 -17.78 2.46
CA LEU A 27 2.76 -17.75 3.88
C LEU A 27 2.83 -16.29 4.34
N MET A 28 2.01 -15.93 5.34
CA MET A 28 2.05 -14.61 5.94
C MET A 28 2.35 -14.73 7.44
N LEU A 29 3.49 -14.19 7.84
CA LEU A 29 3.93 -14.16 9.24
C LEU A 29 3.43 -12.91 9.98
N ILE A 30 3.01 -11.89 9.23
CA ILE A 30 2.45 -10.63 9.74
C ILE A 30 1.02 -10.51 9.22
N SER A 31 0.08 -10.16 10.09
CA SER A 31 -1.31 -9.98 9.67
C SER A 31 -1.45 -8.77 8.73
N PRO A 32 -2.41 -8.78 7.80
CA PRO A 32 -2.71 -7.62 6.95
C PRO A 32 -2.99 -6.35 7.77
N GLU A 33 -3.69 -6.47 8.87
CA GLU A 33 -4.02 -5.36 9.76
C GLU A 33 -2.76 -4.75 10.40
N SER A 34 -1.83 -5.57 10.87
CA SER A 34 -0.55 -5.10 11.40
C SER A 34 0.29 -4.42 10.33
N ALA A 35 0.34 -4.99 9.14
CA ALA A 35 1.04 -4.39 8.00
C ALA A 35 0.45 -3.01 7.64
N ILE A 36 -0.87 -2.85 7.67
CA ILE A 36 -1.55 -1.58 7.40
C ILE A 36 -1.20 -0.54 8.47
N VAL A 37 -1.20 -0.91 9.75
CA VAL A 37 -0.84 -0.01 10.86
C VAL A 37 0.60 0.49 10.73
N GLU A 38 1.55 -0.40 10.52
CA GLU A 38 2.96 -0.03 10.37
C GLU A 38 3.21 0.79 9.09
N SER A 39 2.56 0.42 7.99
CA SER A 39 2.62 1.19 6.73
C SER A 39 2.06 2.60 6.90
N LYS A 40 0.99 2.77 7.66
CA LYS A 40 0.44 4.11 7.97
C LYS A 40 1.46 5.00 8.66
N LYS A 41 2.13 4.48 9.68
CA LYS A 41 3.18 5.23 10.40
C LYS A 41 4.33 5.64 9.47
N ALA A 42 4.83 4.69 8.67
CA ALA A 42 5.90 4.94 7.73
C ALA A 42 5.50 5.96 6.65
N TYR A 43 4.29 5.85 6.11
CA TYR A 43 3.77 6.79 5.12
C TYR A 43 3.66 8.21 5.67
N LEU A 44 3.04 8.37 6.83
CA LEU A 44 2.87 9.70 7.46
C LEU A 44 4.21 10.35 7.79
N SER A 45 5.19 9.57 8.25
CA SER A 45 6.56 10.05 8.48
C SER A 45 7.20 10.53 7.17
N THR A 46 7.13 9.73 6.12
CA THR A 46 7.70 10.06 4.80
C THR A 46 7.05 11.32 4.21
N VAL A 47 5.72 11.40 4.22
CA VAL A 47 5.00 12.58 3.69
C VAL A 47 5.31 13.83 4.51
N SER A 48 5.42 13.72 5.84
CA SER A 48 5.80 14.84 6.70
C SER A 48 7.20 15.36 6.39
N GLU A 49 8.16 14.49 6.13
CA GLU A 49 9.52 14.87 5.73
C GLU A 49 9.54 15.56 4.37
N LEU A 50 8.82 15.01 3.39
CA LEU A 50 8.69 15.60 2.06
C LEU A 50 8.04 16.98 2.11
N ASP A 51 7.04 17.17 2.95
CA ASP A 51 6.38 18.45 3.16
C ASP A 51 7.32 19.50 3.75
N LYS A 52 8.11 19.12 4.77
CA LYS A 52 9.14 19.99 5.36
C LYS A 52 10.21 20.42 4.34
N GLU A 53 10.51 19.58 3.38
CA GLU A 53 11.47 19.84 2.31
C GLU A 53 10.86 20.56 1.10
N ASN A 54 9.58 20.92 1.15
CA ASN A 54 8.81 21.50 0.05
C ASN A 54 8.82 20.63 -1.22
N LYS A 55 8.79 19.32 -1.05
CA LYS A 55 8.80 18.34 -2.15
C LYS A 55 7.43 17.76 -2.47
N LEU A 56 6.35 18.26 -1.88
CA LEU A 56 4.99 17.89 -2.25
C LEU A 56 4.42 18.88 -3.25
N VAL A 57 3.79 18.35 -4.29
CA VAL A 57 3.10 19.17 -5.30
C VAL A 57 1.74 19.58 -4.76
N ASP A 58 1.40 20.86 -4.91
CA ASP A 58 0.11 21.48 -4.57
C ASP A 58 -0.61 22.11 -5.77
N ASP A 59 -0.14 21.86 -7.00
CA ASP A 59 -0.79 22.29 -8.23
C ASP A 59 -2.19 21.67 -8.37
N PRO A 60 -3.28 22.48 -8.33
CA PRO A 60 -4.63 21.96 -8.38
C PRO A 60 -4.96 21.14 -9.63
N LYS A 61 -4.41 21.49 -10.79
CA LYS A 61 -4.65 20.75 -12.04
C LYS A 61 -4.03 19.37 -12.00
N LEU A 62 -2.80 19.27 -11.52
CA LEU A 62 -2.10 17.99 -11.41
C LEU A 62 -2.72 17.14 -10.34
N MET A 63 -3.08 17.72 -9.20
CA MET A 63 -3.77 17.02 -8.12
C MET A 63 -5.12 16.45 -8.57
N ASP A 64 -5.92 17.22 -9.30
CA ASP A 64 -7.21 16.77 -9.83
C ASP A 64 -7.04 15.63 -10.84
N ARG A 65 -6.07 15.74 -11.76
CA ARG A 65 -5.75 14.68 -12.72
C ARG A 65 -5.37 13.37 -12.01
N VAL A 66 -4.47 13.44 -11.05
CA VAL A 66 -4.01 12.28 -10.27
C VAL A 66 -5.15 11.69 -9.46
N ALA A 67 -5.94 12.53 -8.78
CA ALA A 67 -7.10 12.09 -8.00
C ALA A 67 -8.14 11.38 -8.88
N THR A 68 -8.41 11.89 -10.08
CA THR A 68 -9.35 11.29 -11.02
C THR A 68 -8.88 9.91 -11.49
N ILE A 69 -7.63 9.77 -11.89
CA ILE A 69 -7.04 8.50 -12.33
C ILE A 69 -7.02 7.50 -11.17
N THR A 70 -6.53 7.92 -10.02
CA THR A 70 -6.46 7.12 -8.81
C THR A 70 -7.84 6.65 -8.37
N GLY A 71 -8.84 7.54 -8.37
CA GLY A 71 -10.22 7.21 -8.01
C GLY A 71 -10.82 6.10 -8.88
N ARG A 72 -10.54 6.10 -10.17
CA ARG A 72 -10.95 5.02 -11.09
C ARG A 72 -10.29 3.69 -10.75
N LEU A 73 -8.98 3.71 -10.48
CA LEU A 73 -8.23 2.50 -10.09
C LEU A 73 -8.71 1.95 -8.74
N VAL A 74 -8.94 2.83 -7.76
CA VAL A 74 -9.44 2.45 -6.43
C VAL A 74 -10.84 1.85 -6.52
N THR A 75 -11.71 2.37 -7.36
CA THR A 75 -13.05 1.81 -7.60
C THR A 75 -12.95 0.35 -8.06
N VAL A 76 -12.09 0.07 -9.04
CA VAL A 76 -11.85 -1.30 -9.51
C VAL A 76 -11.23 -2.18 -8.43
N ALA A 77 -10.27 -1.65 -7.68
CA ALA A 77 -9.63 -2.37 -6.57
C ALA A 77 -10.64 -2.81 -5.51
N LYS A 78 -11.54 -1.92 -5.10
CA LYS A 78 -12.61 -2.22 -4.14
C LYS A 78 -13.59 -3.28 -4.64
N GLN A 79 -13.90 -3.27 -5.94
CA GLN A 79 -14.78 -4.28 -6.56
C GLN A 79 -14.12 -5.67 -6.59
N LYS A 80 -12.83 -5.71 -6.98
CA LYS A 80 -12.09 -6.98 -7.10
C LYS A 80 -11.61 -7.53 -5.75
N TYR A 81 -11.38 -6.65 -4.78
CA TYR A 81 -10.93 -7.00 -3.45
C TYR A 81 -11.73 -6.22 -2.40
N PRO A 82 -12.94 -6.70 -2.04
CA PRO A 82 -13.86 -5.96 -1.15
C PRO A 82 -13.30 -5.60 0.22
N LYS A 83 -12.33 -6.36 0.74
CA LYS A 83 -11.64 -6.03 2.00
C LYS A 83 -10.93 -4.68 1.94
N SER A 84 -10.56 -4.21 0.75
CA SER A 84 -9.91 -2.91 0.54
C SER A 84 -10.89 -1.72 0.60
N ALA A 85 -12.19 -1.96 0.68
CA ALA A 85 -13.20 -0.90 0.72
C ALA A 85 -13.04 0.03 1.94
N ASN A 86 -12.55 -0.51 3.06
CA ASN A 86 -12.34 0.22 4.30
C ASN A 86 -10.92 0.79 4.46
N TRP A 87 -10.06 0.63 3.45
CA TRP A 87 -8.72 1.21 3.48
C TRP A 87 -8.77 2.73 3.33
N GLU A 88 -7.82 3.41 3.94
CA GLU A 88 -7.65 4.86 3.81
C GLU A 88 -6.82 5.16 2.55
N TRP A 89 -7.48 5.09 1.40
CA TRP A 89 -6.87 5.38 0.11
C TRP A 89 -6.44 6.84 0.01
N SER A 90 -5.20 7.06 -0.35
CA SER A 90 -4.63 8.40 -0.55
C SER A 90 -3.47 8.36 -1.53
N VAL A 91 -3.17 9.50 -2.14
CA VAL A 91 -2.03 9.66 -3.05
C VAL A 91 -1.34 10.99 -2.79
N ALA A 92 -0.03 10.94 -2.59
CA ALA A 92 0.84 12.11 -2.56
C ALA A 92 1.56 12.27 -3.89
N ILE A 93 1.80 13.49 -4.34
CA ILE A 93 2.57 13.79 -5.53
C ILE A 93 3.90 14.38 -5.08
N VAL A 94 4.98 13.66 -5.35
CA VAL A 94 6.34 14.06 -4.99
C VAL A 94 6.98 14.82 -6.14
N ASP A 95 7.42 16.04 -5.87
CA ASP A 95 8.13 16.85 -6.85
C ASP A 95 9.58 16.39 -7.00
N ASP A 96 9.75 15.44 -7.89
CA ASP A 96 11.05 14.92 -8.32
C ASP A 96 10.97 14.52 -9.80
N PRO A 97 11.23 15.47 -10.72
CA PRO A 97 11.10 15.22 -12.16
C PRO A 97 12.14 14.26 -12.73
N LYS A 98 13.17 13.92 -11.97
CA LYS A 98 14.20 12.94 -12.37
C LYS A 98 13.89 11.51 -12.00
N THR A 99 12.91 11.31 -11.10
CA THR A 99 12.51 10.00 -10.63
C THR A 99 11.24 9.54 -11.34
N VAL A 100 11.37 8.48 -12.13
CA VAL A 100 10.24 7.80 -12.79
C VAL A 100 9.78 6.67 -11.88
N ASN A 101 8.88 6.96 -10.95
CA ASN A 101 8.44 5.97 -9.96
C ASN A 101 7.05 6.31 -9.40
N ALA A 102 6.39 5.28 -8.90
CA ALA A 102 5.22 5.34 -8.05
C ALA A 102 5.23 4.12 -7.12
N TRP A 103 4.67 4.26 -5.93
CA TRP A 103 4.57 3.14 -4.99
C TRP A 103 3.27 3.19 -4.18
N CYS A 104 2.87 2.05 -3.64
CA CYS A 104 1.71 1.90 -2.78
C CYS A 104 2.10 1.07 -1.56
N MET A 105 1.75 1.56 -0.38
CA MET A 105 1.91 0.83 0.87
C MET A 105 0.63 0.06 1.24
N ALA A 106 0.76 -0.89 2.14
CA ALA A 106 -0.37 -1.61 2.69
C ALA A 106 -1.42 -0.65 3.25
N GLY A 107 -2.69 -0.88 2.94
CA GLY A 107 -3.80 0.01 3.31
C GLY A 107 -4.14 1.09 2.30
N GLY A 108 -3.49 1.11 1.11
CA GLY A 108 -3.88 1.95 -0.02
C GLY A 108 -3.29 3.36 -0.02
N ARG A 109 -2.22 3.61 0.73
CA ARG A 109 -1.51 4.90 0.72
C ARG A 109 -0.43 4.88 -0.34
N MET A 110 -0.48 5.83 -1.26
CA MET A 110 0.33 5.87 -2.48
C MET A 110 1.14 7.15 -2.59
N ALA A 111 2.18 7.08 -3.41
CA ALA A 111 2.90 8.24 -3.89
C ALA A 111 3.24 8.10 -5.37
N VAL A 112 3.26 9.21 -6.08
CA VAL A 112 3.62 9.30 -7.50
C VAL A 112 4.65 10.42 -7.64
N TYR A 113 5.73 10.14 -8.33
CA TYR A 113 6.78 11.11 -8.61
C TYR A 113 6.49 11.88 -9.90
N THR A 114 6.82 13.17 -9.92
CA THR A 114 6.56 14.02 -11.11
C THR A 114 7.28 13.55 -12.36
N GLY A 115 8.43 12.88 -12.22
CA GLY A 115 9.14 12.25 -13.34
C GLY A 115 8.33 11.20 -14.10
N LEU A 116 7.33 10.56 -13.46
CA LEU A 116 6.47 9.59 -14.14
C LEU A 116 5.59 10.26 -15.21
N PHE A 117 5.17 11.50 -15.00
CA PHE A 117 4.25 12.19 -15.93
C PHE A 117 4.89 12.54 -17.27
N SER A 118 6.21 12.66 -17.34
CA SER A 118 6.93 12.89 -18.60
C SER A 118 6.99 11.65 -19.49
N GLU A 119 6.76 10.46 -18.92
CA GLU A 119 6.77 9.18 -19.64
C GLU A 119 5.36 8.73 -20.07
N LEU A 120 4.34 9.44 -19.68
CA LEU A 120 2.95 9.19 -20.01
C LEU A 120 2.49 10.14 -21.11
#